data_c1f8bba3ab7428a2a92725aa43f02796
#
_entry.id   c1f8bba3ab7428a2a92725aa43f02796
#
_cell.length_a   1.000
_cell.length_b   1.000
_cell.length_c   1.000
_cell.angle_alpha   90.00
_cell.angle_beta   90.00
_cell.angle_gamma   90.00
#
_symmetry.space_group_name_H-M   'P 1'
#
loop_
_entity.id
_entity.type
_entity.pdbx_description
1 polymer ?
#
loop_
_entity_poly.entity_id
_entity_poly.type
_entity_poly.pdbx_seq_one_letter_code
_entity_poly.pdbx_strand_id
1 'polypeptide(L)'
;YYLDKVTTKNYVAVFHKSPRQDGKGVSGEDGAVSSSQTILRLDSISLYSKRDLTTPLKRVHFEYTYALCQGAPNSSSGKLTLKKIYFTYQNSNRARMSPYVFDYHETNPAENPNYNIKAYDRWGNYKPNNLTTTIGVKSASDANSFIGTTNLAPSDYPYVEQDKLLTDVYTAVWNLKEINLPSGGTIKMSYESDEYAYVQNKQAGQMFKIINYVPTAVGSDNGNSLKNFATGGGKFVFKLHNGITDINKYISGIQYIYFRFLVNIKTSGSPTYPHLEYVSGYGEIDPANCSTSGGYGFIAMKDVNLKDDNTGTNVNPVVKAGLNFGRLHLPKVVWDATSGSFSGTLSGSILSSLVNSSFIKNIRDAATGPSQSLYQYYAVAQEFVTNKSWVRLNNPDGHKLGGGLRVKKIEMIDNWQTMVGGSANGETSNYGQEYSYNLPDGRSSGVASYEPQLGGDENPFKQPIFVNVKKLLVPDDQSYVEEPFGESFFPSASVGYSQVTVKNIQRANVTRHATGKVVHEFYTSKDFPTITKRTDVKFRRGKDGPGSLRSL
;
A
#
# COMPACT_ATOMS: atom_id res chain seq x y z
N TYR A 1 31.91 3.22 7.33
CA TYR A 1 33.02 4.14 7.60
C TYR A 1 32.53 5.33 8.41
N TYR A 2 33.36 5.78 9.41
CA TYR A 2 33.07 6.96 10.21
C TYR A 2 34.17 8.00 10.00
N LEU A 3 33.76 9.25 9.82
CA LEU A 3 34.67 10.37 9.72
C LEU A 3 35.25 10.70 11.13
N ASP A 4 36.56 10.66 11.30
CA ASP A 4 37.21 10.96 12.56
C ASP A 4 37.77 12.38 12.59
N LYS A 5 38.31 12.83 11.48
CA LYS A 5 39.03 14.10 11.44
C LYS A 5 39.01 14.71 10.03
N VAL A 6 38.86 16.03 9.97
CA VAL A 6 39.08 16.83 8.76
C VAL A 6 40.21 17.81 9.05
N THR A 7 41.23 17.83 8.21
CA THR A 7 42.38 18.72 8.33
C THR A 7 42.45 19.66 7.12
N THR A 8 42.51 20.95 7.40
CA THR A 8 42.71 22.01 6.41
C THR A 8 44.13 22.62 6.61
N LYS A 9 44.45 23.67 5.85
CA LYS A 9 45.76 24.36 5.99
C LYS A 9 46.01 24.85 7.44
N ASN A 10 45.00 25.44 8.10
CA ASN A 10 45.14 26.11 9.39
C ASN A 10 44.36 25.47 10.53
N TYR A 11 43.41 24.59 10.25
CA TYR A 11 42.46 24.06 11.22
C TYR A 11 42.35 22.55 11.17
N VAL A 12 41.92 21.98 12.29
CA VAL A 12 41.57 20.57 12.43
C VAL A 12 40.21 20.46 13.11
N ALA A 13 39.27 19.77 12.46
CA ALA A 13 38.01 19.38 13.07
C ALA A 13 38.08 17.91 13.47
N VAL A 14 37.74 17.60 14.72
CA VAL A 14 37.73 16.24 15.30
C VAL A 14 36.30 15.86 15.65
N PHE A 15 35.86 14.67 15.21
CA PHE A 15 34.52 14.13 15.40
C PHE A 15 34.55 13.11 16.56
N HIS A 16 33.94 13.47 17.70
CA HIS A 16 33.82 12.61 18.86
C HIS A 16 32.56 11.78 18.80
N LYS A 17 32.68 10.49 19.02
CA LYS A 17 31.60 9.51 18.82
C LYS A 17 31.51 8.56 20.01
N SER A 18 30.30 8.06 20.28
CA SER A 18 30.04 7.01 21.25
C SER A 18 29.03 5.98 20.72
N PRO A 19 28.95 4.77 21.31
CA PRO A 19 28.00 3.77 20.91
C PRO A 19 26.54 4.21 21.05
N ARG A 20 25.71 3.84 20.10
CA ARG A 20 24.24 4.03 20.15
C ARG A 20 23.58 2.90 20.96
N GLN A 21 22.46 3.20 21.61
CA GLN A 21 21.65 2.21 22.33
C GLN A 21 20.67 1.45 21.41
N ASP A 22 20.31 2.04 20.25
CA ASP A 22 19.32 1.55 19.29
C ASP A 22 19.95 1.01 18.01
N GLY A 23 21.25 0.79 17.99
CA GLY A 23 21.98 0.38 16.80
C GLY A 23 22.88 -0.82 17.06
N LYS A 24 22.34 -1.89 17.65
CA LYS A 24 23.05 -3.16 17.80
C LYS A 24 23.13 -3.85 16.43
N GLY A 25 24.32 -4.37 16.11
CA GLY A 25 24.55 -5.12 14.89
C GLY A 25 23.82 -6.47 14.88
N VAL A 26 23.92 -7.16 13.77
CA VAL A 26 23.36 -8.50 13.56
C VAL A 26 24.50 -9.51 13.50
N SER A 27 24.38 -10.63 14.20
CA SER A 27 25.31 -11.76 14.14
C SER A 27 24.62 -12.92 13.44
N GLY A 28 25.22 -13.40 12.34
CA GLY A 28 24.70 -14.52 11.59
C GLY A 28 23.57 -14.17 10.60
N GLU A 29 23.23 -15.13 9.77
CA GLU A 29 22.20 -15.01 8.72
C GLU A 29 20.78 -15.03 9.29
N ASP A 30 20.58 -15.58 10.48
CA ASP A 30 19.30 -15.66 11.18
C ASP A 30 18.84 -14.34 11.82
N GLY A 31 19.68 -13.30 11.77
CA GLY A 31 19.35 -11.99 12.30
C GLY A 31 19.50 -11.84 13.81
N ALA A 32 20.23 -12.74 14.49
CA ALA A 32 20.52 -12.62 15.92
C ALA A 32 21.24 -11.31 16.25
N VAL A 33 20.89 -10.69 17.38
CA VAL A 33 21.47 -9.41 17.80
C VAL A 33 22.92 -9.59 18.26
N SER A 34 23.85 -8.85 17.64
CA SER A 34 25.23 -8.81 18.08
C SER A 34 25.41 -7.93 19.33
N SER A 35 26.02 -8.46 20.36
CA SER A 35 26.40 -7.66 21.55
C SER A 35 27.67 -6.84 21.36
N SER A 36 28.50 -7.23 20.40
CA SER A 36 29.86 -6.65 20.19
C SER A 36 29.91 -5.59 19.09
N GLN A 37 28.92 -5.59 18.16
CA GLN A 37 28.85 -4.63 17.06
C GLN A 37 27.78 -3.59 17.35
N THR A 38 28.19 -2.35 17.57
CA THR A 38 27.28 -1.22 17.76
C THR A 38 27.58 -0.11 16.77
N ILE A 39 26.55 0.51 16.25
CA ILE A 39 26.67 1.73 15.44
C ILE A 39 26.98 2.89 16.36
N LEU A 40 27.82 3.82 15.88
CA LEU A 40 28.22 5.01 16.66
C LEU A 40 27.29 6.19 16.38
N ARG A 41 27.13 7.06 17.36
CA ARG A 41 26.50 8.38 17.24
C ARG A 41 27.59 9.46 17.37
N LEU A 42 27.34 10.63 16.80
CA LEU A 42 28.19 11.80 16.91
C LEU A 42 27.83 12.59 18.17
N ASP A 43 28.74 12.70 19.11
CA ASP A 43 28.50 13.43 20.35
C ASP A 43 28.94 14.89 20.27
N SER A 44 30.04 15.18 19.58
CA SER A 44 30.52 16.55 19.38
C SER A 44 31.51 16.67 18.22
N ILE A 45 31.65 17.89 17.69
CA ILE A 45 32.69 18.24 16.73
C ILE A 45 33.53 19.38 17.35
N SER A 46 34.84 19.18 17.49
CA SER A 46 35.78 20.16 18.05
C SER A 46 36.66 20.73 16.95
N LEU A 47 36.67 22.05 16.81
CA LEU A 47 37.52 22.77 15.87
C LEU A 47 38.74 23.31 16.60
N TYR A 48 39.94 22.96 16.16
CA TYR A 48 41.23 23.41 16.69
C TYR A 48 42.01 24.22 15.67
N SER A 49 42.82 25.15 16.15
CA SER A 49 43.91 25.69 15.34
C SER A 49 45.05 24.65 15.26
N LYS A 50 45.71 24.54 14.12
CA LYS A 50 46.93 23.70 14.03
C LYS A 50 48.08 24.16 14.93
N ARG A 51 48.00 25.41 15.38
CA ARG A 51 49.00 25.95 16.32
C ARG A 51 48.74 25.51 17.78
N ASP A 52 47.48 25.19 18.09
CA ASP A 52 47.07 24.68 19.39
C ASP A 52 45.99 23.61 19.19
N LEU A 53 46.36 22.36 19.42
CA LEU A 53 45.49 21.20 19.32
C LEU A 53 44.93 20.76 20.71
N THR A 54 45.21 21.55 21.76
CA THR A 54 44.74 21.26 23.11
C THR A 54 43.45 21.98 23.45
N THR A 55 43.36 23.27 23.05
CA THR A 55 42.19 24.10 23.34
C THR A 55 41.34 24.29 22.09
N PRO A 56 40.11 23.77 22.04
CA PRO A 56 39.26 23.96 20.90
C PRO A 56 38.85 25.41 20.75
N LEU A 57 38.92 25.96 19.54
CA LEU A 57 38.41 27.29 19.24
C LEU A 57 36.88 27.35 19.41
N LYS A 58 36.21 26.28 18.93
CA LYS A 58 34.76 26.10 19.01
C LYS A 58 34.46 24.61 19.07
N ARG A 59 33.45 24.24 19.86
CA ARG A 59 32.89 22.89 19.86
C ARG A 59 31.39 22.97 19.73
N VAL A 60 30.83 22.14 18.85
CA VAL A 60 29.41 21.87 18.81
C VAL A 60 29.12 20.58 19.56
N HIS A 61 28.11 20.59 20.40
CA HIS A 61 27.64 19.45 21.18
C HIS A 61 26.26 19.01 20.71
N PHE A 62 26.05 17.71 20.65
CA PHE A 62 24.80 17.07 20.31
C PHE A 62 24.28 16.28 21.50
N GLU A 63 23.14 16.65 22.06
CA GLU A 63 22.45 15.89 23.09
C GLU A 63 21.28 15.13 22.50
N TYR A 64 21.16 13.87 22.89
CA TYR A 64 20.17 12.93 22.33
C TYR A 64 19.26 12.37 23.42
N THR A 65 18.06 11.98 22.99
CA THR A 65 17.13 11.15 23.77
C THR A 65 16.84 9.87 23.01
N TYR A 66 16.25 8.90 23.70
CA TYR A 66 15.72 7.65 23.15
C TYR A 66 14.24 7.48 23.52
N ALA A 67 13.51 8.59 23.63
CA ALA A 67 12.11 8.58 24.04
C ALA A 67 11.16 8.20 22.89
N LEU A 68 11.56 8.45 21.62
CA LEU A 68 10.71 8.17 20.48
C LEU A 68 10.72 6.71 20.06
N CYS A 69 9.59 6.24 19.54
CA CYS A 69 9.44 4.94 18.88
C CYS A 69 9.96 3.78 19.75
N GLN A 70 9.38 3.61 20.95
CA GLN A 70 9.73 2.55 21.89
C GLN A 70 9.40 1.16 21.31
N GLY A 71 10.13 0.14 21.75
CA GLY A 71 9.90 -1.25 21.34
C GLY A 71 10.45 -1.62 19.95
N ALA A 72 11.28 -0.76 19.35
CA ALA A 72 11.92 -1.09 18.08
C ALA A 72 12.91 -2.26 18.24
N PRO A 73 12.99 -3.18 17.26
CA PRO A 73 13.96 -4.26 17.26
C PRO A 73 15.41 -3.72 17.37
N ASN A 74 16.28 -4.50 17.97
CA ASN A 74 17.71 -4.15 18.16
C ASN A 74 17.96 -2.87 18.98
N SER A 75 16.97 -2.45 19.75
CA SER A 75 17.07 -1.31 20.66
C SER A 75 16.70 -1.75 22.08
N SER A 76 17.43 -1.24 23.07
CA SER A 76 17.08 -1.41 24.50
C SER A 76 16.08 -0.35 24.98
N SER A 77 15.81 0.66 24.14
CA SER A 77 14.90 1.77 24.37
C SER A 77 14.31 2.21 23.03
N GLY A 78 13.87 3.46 22.89
CA GLY A 78 13.44 4.00 21.59
C GLY A 78 14.59 4.29 20.64
N LYS A 79 14.32 5.11 19.64
CA LYS A 79 15.27 5.50 18.58
C LYS A 79 16.10 6.72 18.99
N LEU A 80 17.36 6.77 18.51
CA LEU A 80 18.24 7.92 18.69
C LEU A 80 17.56 9.17 18.10
N THR A 81 17.31 10.16 18.96
CA THR A 81 16.64 11.40 18.60
C THR A 81 17.44 12.59 19.09
N LEU A 82 17.75 13.51 18.19
CA LEU A 82 18.48 14.73 18.54
C LEU A 82 17.57 15.65 19.36
N LYS A 83 18.00 15.95 20.61
CA LYS A 83 17.22 16.80 21.53
C LYS A 83 17.74 18.22 21.63
N LYS A 84 19.07 18.40 21.64
CA LYS A 84 19.69 19.72 21.75
C LYS A 84 20.96 19.83 20.94
N ILE A 85 21.24 21.05 20.49
CA ILE A 85 22.54 21.46 19.96
C ILE A 85 22.96 22.75 20.70
N TYR A 86 24.19 22.81 21.18
CA TYR A 86 24.77 24.04 21.68
C TYR A 86 26.25 24.14 21.31
N PHE A 87 26.77 25.35 21.41
CA PHE A 87 28.15 25.64 21.05
C PHE A 87 28.93 26.07 22.31
N THR A 88 30.16 25.65 22.43
CA THR A 88 31.11 26.16 23.43
C THR A 88 32.34 26.73 22.74
N TYR A 89 32.94 27.70 23.35
CA TYR A 89 34.11 28.42 22.82
C TYR A 89 35.25 28.33 23.81
N GLN A 90 36.40 27.84 23.36
CA GLN A 90 37.57 27.59 24.25
C GLN A 90 37.15 26.81 25.50
N ASN A 91 37.39 27.35 26.68
CA ASN A 91 37.06 26.75 27.97
C ASN A 91 35.71 27.21 28.55
N SER A 92 34.95 28.04 27.84
CA SER A 92 33.68 28.57 28.33
C SER A 92 32.51 27.62 28.04
N ASN A 93 31.78 27.25 29.08
CA ASN A 93 30.55 26.43 28.97
C ASN A 93 29.25 27.26 29.03
N ARG A 94 29.33 28.61 29.05
CA ARG A 94 28.13 29.48 29.22
C ARG A 94 27.09 29.30 28.15
N ALA A 95 27.48 29.03 26.91
CA ALA A 95 26.55 28.84 25.80
C ALA A 95 25.69 27.58 25.91
N ARG A 96 25.97 26.67 26.86
CA ARG A 96 25.08 25.57 27.22
C ARG A 96 23.70 26.03 27.73
N MET A 97 23.64 27.25 28.28
CA MET A 97 22.39 27.83 28.79
C MET A 97 21.44 28.32 27.70
N SER A 98 21.92 28.43 26.46
CA SER A 98 21.13 28.89 25.29
C SER A 98 21.26 27.90 24.13
N PRO A 99 20.73 26.68 24.28
CA PRO A 99 20.76 25.66 23.24
C PRO A 99 19.67 25.91 22.16
N TYR A 100 19.86 25.30 21.01
CA TYR A 100 18.75 24.92 20.14
C TYR A 100 18.09 23.68 20.73
N VAL A 101 16.79 23.70 20.99
CA VAL A 101 16.04 22.56 21.53
C VAL A 101 15.07 22.07 20.46
N PHE A 102 15.15 20.77 20.15
CA PHE A 102 14.30 20.09 19.19
C PHE A 102 13.20 19.35 19.96
N ASP A 103 11.95 19.64 19.65
CA ASP A 103 10.80 19.05 20.29
C ASP A 103 10.00 18.20 19.29
N TYR A 104 9.72 16.97 19.68
CA TYR A 104 9.01 15.95 18.91
C TYR A 104 7.69 15.58 19.58
N HIS A 105 7.28 16.30 20.62
CA HIS A 105 6.15 15.98 21.48
C HIS A 105 6.22 14.53 22.02
N GLU A 106 7.36 14.13 22.54
CA GLU A 106 7.65 12.74 22.96
C GLU A 106 6.66 12.21 24.01
N THR A 107 6.01 13.08 24.77
CA THR A 107 5.03 12.73 25.81
C THR A 107 3.62 12.54 25.26
N ASN A 108 3.36 12.90 24.00
CA ASN A 108 2.07 12.70 23.36
C ASN A 108 1.99 11.31 22.70
N PRO A 109 1.19 10.35 23.25
CA PRO A 109 1.11 9.00 22.69
C PRO A 109 0.59 8.94 21.25
N ALA A 110 -0.19 9.93 20.82
CA ALA A 110 -0.70 9.98 19.44
C ALA A 110 0.39 10.38 18.44
N GLU A 111 1.40 11.16 18.88
CA GLU A 111 2.52 11.60 18.04
C GLU A 111 3.79 10.76 18.27
N ASN A 112 3.82 9.97 19.32
CA ASN A 112 4.90 9.04 19.67
C ASN A 112 4.37 7.64 20.00
N PRO A 113 3.73 6.95 19.06
CA PRO A 113 3.32 5.57 19.27
C PRO A 113 4.52 4.63 19.38
N ASN A 114 4.34 3.51 20.07
CA ASN A 114 5.35 2.44 20.11
C ASN A 114 5.51 1.81 18.73
N TYR A 115 6.70 1.30 18.46
CA TYR A 115 6.95 0.51 17.26
C TYR A 115 6.05 -0.73 17.22
N ASN A 116 5.44 -0.96 16.08
CA ASN A 116 4.70 -2.17 15.79
C ASN A 116 4.97 -2.58 14.33
N ILE A 117 5.55 -3.76 14.14
CA ILE A 117 5.91 -4.28 12.81
C ILE A 117 4.71 -4.43 11.85
N LYS A 118 3.50 -4.43 12.38
CA LYS A 118 2.26 -4.54 11.59
C LYS A 118 1.58 -3.18 11.37
N ALA A 119 2.08 -2.11 12.00
CA ALA A 119 1.47 -0.79 11.94
C ALA A 119 2.16 0.07 10.87
N TYR A 120 1.89 -0.23 9.61
CA TYR A 120 2.40 0.54 8.47
C TYR A 120 1.39 0.55 7.32
N ASP A 121 1.47 1.58 6.49
CA ASP A 121 0.80 1.63 5.20
C ASP A 121 1.69 0.99 4.11
N ARG A 122 1.19 0.94 2.88
CA ARG A 122 1.94 0.36 1.76
C ARG A 122 3.23 1.13 1.38
N TRP A 123 3.36 2.38 1.83
CA TRP A 123 4.54 3.21 1.64
C TRP A 123 5.56 3.08 2.77
N GLY A 124 5.23 2.30 3.79
CA GLY A 124 6.06 2.12 4.98
C GLY A 124 5.88 3.20 6.04
N ASN A 125 4.92 4.13 5.88
CA ASN A 125 4.61 5.11 6.90
C ASN A 125 3.81 4.45 8.03
N TYR A 126 3.94 4.97 9.25
CA TYR A 126 3.14 4.47 10.36
C TYR A 126 1.64 4.58 10.05
N LYS A 127 0.93 3.49 10.29
CA LYS A 127 -0.52 3.41 10.26
C LYS A 127 -0.97 2.30 11.21
N PRO A 128 -1.75 2.60 12.27
CA PRO A 128 -2.29 1.56 13.15
C PRO A 128 -3.35 0.77 12.36
N ASN A 129 -3.00 -0.44 11.97
CA ASN A 129 -3.92 -1.35 11.29
C ASN A 129 -4.71 -2.13 12.32
N ASN A 130 -6.04 -2.03 12.28
CA ASN A 130 -6.91 -2.80 13.17
C ASN A 130 -6.97 -4.24 12.67
N LEU A 131 -6.17 -5.10 13.30
CA LEU A 131 -5.86 -6.43 12.81
C LEU A 131 -6.79 -7.53 13.35
N THR A 132 -7.79 -7.20 14.12
CA THR A 132 -8.77 -8.15 14.62
C THR A 132 -10.06 -8.06 13.82
N THR A 133 -10.25 -8.96 12.86
CA THR A 133 -11.53 -9.12 12.21
C THR A 133 -11.98 -10.55 12.37
N THR A 134 -13.06 -10.76 13.07
CA THR A 134 -13.75 -12.03 13.11
C THR A 134 -14.59 -12.14 11.83
N ILE A 135 -14.29 -13.11 10.99
CA ILE A 135 -15.14 -13.43 9.84
C ILE A 135 -16.10 -14.51 10.29
N GLY A 136 -17.39 -14.17 10.27
CA GLY A 136 -18.44 -15.14 10.52
C GLY A 136 -18.53 -16.16 9.38
N VAL A 137 -18.69 -17.41 9.74
CA VAL A 137 -18.86 -18.53 8.82
C VAL A 137 -20.33 -18.88 8.72
N LYS A 138 -20.84 -19.07 7.51
CA LYS A 138 -22.23 -19.42 7.24
C LYS A 138 -22.68 -20.65 8.03
N SER A 139 -23.81 -20.56 8.74
CA SER A 139 -24.45 -21.73 9.31
C SER A 139 -25.17 -22.55 8.24
N ALA A 140 -25.34 -23.83 8.47
CA ALA A 140 -26.06 -24.72 7.55
C ALA A 140 -27.51 -24.33 7.31
N SER A 141 -28.10 -23.51 8.19
CA SER A 141 -29.50 -23.07 8.14
C SER A 141 -29.70 -21.70 7.50
N ASP A 142 -28.62 -20.93 7.28
CA ASP A 142 -28.72 -19.58 6.72
C ASP A 142 -27.95 -19.46 5.42
N ALA A 143 -28.68 -19.41 4.31
CA ALA A 143 -28.07 -19.38 2.98
C ALA A 143 -27.23 -18.12 2.71
N ASN A 144 -27.37 -17.05 3.47
CA ASN A 144 -26.82 -15.73 3.16
C ASN A 144 -25.92 -15.13 4.24
N SER A 145 -25.74 -15.75 5.40
CA SER A 145 -24.89 -15.23 6.46
C SER A 145 -23.70 -16.14 6.76
N PHE A 146 -22.54 -15.55 6.98
CA PHE A 146 -21.39 -16.24 7.52
C PHE A 146 -21.45 -16.16 9.03
N ILE A 147 -21.66 -17.28 9.70
CA ILE A 147 -21.70 -17.38 11.16
C ILE A 147 -20.52 -18.22 11.64
N GLY A 148 -19.82 -17.75 12.66
CA GLY A 148 -18.73 -18.45 13.30
C GLY A 148 -17.43 -17.66 13.35
N THR A 149 -16.58 -18.02 14.27
CA THR A 149 -15.34 -17.33 14.57
C THR A 149 -14.17 -18.05 13.92
N THR A 150 -13.85 -17.77 12.69
CA THR A 150 -12.51 -18.03 12.19
C THR A 150 -11.74 -16.71 12.29
N ASN A 151 -10.74 -16.68 13.14
CA ASN A 151 -9.76 -15.59 13.12
C ASN A 151 -8.94 -15.72 11.85
N LEU A 152 -9.45 -15.20 10.74
CA LEU A 152 -8.59 -14.92 9.62
C LEU A 152 -7.71 -13.75 10.04
N ALA A 153 -6.42 -13.99 10.13
CA ALA A 153 -5.47 -12.90 10.27
C ALA A 153 -5.74 -11.93 9.12
N PRO A 154 -5.88 -10.64 9.37
CA PRO A 154 -6.14 -9.67 8.31
C PRO A 154 -4.86 -9.47 7.53
N SER A 155 -4.66 -10.30 6.56
CA SER A 155 -3.71 -10.10 5.47
C SER A 155 -4.30 -9.20 4.37
N ASP A 156 -5.42 -8.54 4.67
CA ASP A 156 -6.23 -7.85 3.69
C ASP A 156 -5.81 -6.41 3.66
N TYR A 157 -5.42 -5.84 2.68
CA TYR A 157 -5.10 -4.45 2.38
C TYR A 157 -5.60 -3.35 3.37
N PRO A 158 -5.54 -3.50 4.71
CA PRO A 158 -5.92 -2.43 5.64
C PRO A 158 -5.06 -1.17 5.43
N TYR A 159 -3.88 -1.35 4.85
CA TYR A 159 -2.95 -0.28 4.52
C TYR A 159 -3.36 0.54 3.28
N VAL A 160 -4.32 0.10 2.49
CA VAL A 160 -4.84 0.88 1.34
C VAL A 160 -6.08 1.70 1.70
N GLU A 161 -6.75 1.38 2.80
CA GLU A 161 -7.86 2.16 3.32
C GLU A 161 -7.31 3.38 4.07
N GLN A 162 -7.36 4.53 3.45
CA GLN A 162 -6.80 5.77 3.96
C GLN A 162 -7.92 6.78 4.28
N ASP A 163 -7.80 7.43 5.44
CA ASP A 163 -8.57 8.62 5.80
C ASP A 163 -7.62 9.81 5.86
N LYS A 164 -7.94 10.91 5.19
CA LYS A 164 -7.03 12.06 5.07
C LYS A 164 -6.61 12.62 6.42
N LEU A 165 -7.56 12.82 7.33
CA LEU A 165 -7.28 13.42 8.63
C LEU A 165 -6.41 12.52 9.50
N LEU A 166 -6.71 11.22 9.51
CA LEU A 166 -5.92 10.24 10.24
C LEU A 166 -4.55 10.04 9.60
N THR A 167 -4.47 9.99 8.28
CA THR A 167 -3.22 9.79 7.56
C THR A 167 -2.26 10.96 7.78
N ASP A 168 -2.75 12.21 7.83
CA ASP A 168 -1.94 13.39 8.15
C ASP A 168 -1.30 13.28 9.54
N VAL A 169 -2.04 12.76 10.53
CA VAL A 169 -1.51 12.53 11.88
C VAL A 169 -0.51 11.38 11.88
N TYR A 170 -0.85 10.26 11.24
CA TYR A 170 -0.02 9.06 11.28
C TYR A 170 1.31 9.22 10.57
N THR A 171 1.35 9.87 9.42
CA THR A 171 2.60 10.12 8.69
C THR A 171 3.50 11.12 9.43
N ALA A 172 2.94 11.96 10.29
CA ALA A 172 3.66 12.95 11.07
C ALA A 172 4.20 12.44 12.42
N VAL A 173 3.95 11.15 12.80
CA VAL A 173 4.49 10.59 14.04
C VAL A 173 6.02 10.55 14.01
N TRP A 174 6.64 10.69 15.17
CA TRP A 174 8.10 10.71 15.39
C TRP A 174 8.87 11.81 14.65
N ASN A 175 8.19 12.76 13.99
CA ASN A 175 8.83 13.86 13.29
C ASN A 175 9.02 15.09 14.19
N LEU A 176 10.00 15.93 13.84
CA LEU A 176 10.29 17.18 14.52
C LEU A 176 9.10 18.13 14.41
N LYS A 177 8.61 18.65 15.53
CA LYS A 177 7.46 19.57 15.59
C LYS A 177 7.86 21.02 15.84
N GLU A 178 8.84 21.21 16.75
CA GLU A 178 9.26 22.56 17.14
C GLU A 178 10.78 22.64 17.31
N ILE A 179 11.33 23.82 17.02
CA ILE A 179 12.72 24.17 17.34
C ILE A 179 12.67 25.43 18.18
N ASN A 180 13.07 25.33 19.45
CA ASN A 180 13.28 26.49 20.29
C ASN A 180 14.68 27.04 20.08
N LEU A 181 14.76 28.30 19.73
CA LEU A 181 15.99 29.00 19.38
C LEU A 181 16.68 29.59 20.63
N PRO A 182 18.01 29.74 20.61
CA PRO A 182 18.74 30.43 21.67
C PRO A 182 18.27 31.87 21.94
N SER A 183 17.63 32.50 20.98
CA SER A 183 17.05 33.85 21.08
C SER A 183 15.69 33.89 21.80
N GLY A 184 15.13 32.71 22.18
CA GLY A 184 13.80 32.61 22.80
C GLY A 184 12.65 32.45 21.80
N GLY A 185 12.90 32.60 20.50
CA GLY A 185 11.89 32.32 19.47
C GLY A 185 11.66 30.82 19.24
N THR A 186 10.53 30.49 18.62
CA THR A 186 10.17 29.10 18.29
C THR A 186 9.84 28.99 16.81
N ILE A 187 10.37 27.96 16.15
CA ILE A 187 9.97 27.54 14.80
C ILE A 187 9.06 26.34 14.95
N LYS A 188 7.82 26.43 14.46
CA LYS A 188 6.85 25.32 14.43
C LYS A 188 6.67 24.80 13.02
N MET A 189 6.60 23.49 12.90
CA MET A 189 6.37 22.81 11.62
C MET A 189 5.08 22.00 11.69
N SER A 190 4.18 22.26 10.74
CA SER A 190 2.98 21.47 10.54
C SER A 190 3.15 20.64 9.26
N TYR A 191 2.72 19.40 9.32
CA TYR A 191 2.85 18.46 8.24
C TYR A 191 1.50 17.96 7.76
N GLU A 192 1.52 17.37 6.58
CA GLU A 192 0.42 16.57 6.06
C GLU A 192 0.98 15.41 5.22
N SER A 193 0.17 14.40 4.99
CA SER A 193 0.53 13.29 4.12
C SER A 193 0.71 13.76 2.68
N ASP A 194 1.68 13.18 1.99
CA ASP A 194 1.75 13.28 0.55
C ASP A 194 0.48 12.74 -0.11
N GLU A 195 0.16 13.30 -1.26
CA GLU A 195 -0.93 12.84 -2.11
C GLU A 195 -0.57 13.06 -3.58
N TYR A 196 -1.13 12.24 -4.46
CA TYR A 196 -0.85 12.30 -5.87
C TYR A 196 -2.07 11.96 -6.73
N ALA A 197 -2.13 12.58 -7.92
CA ALA A 197 -3.16 12.32 -8.92
C ALA A 197 -2.72 11.30 -9.97
N TYR A 198 -1.41 11.17 -10.17
CA TYR A 198 -0.82 10.33 -11.21
C TYR A 198 0.29 9.45 -10.64
N VAL A 199 0.48 8.29 -11.28
CA VAL A 199 1.69 7.48 -11.19
C VAL A 199 2.37 7.62 -12.54
N GLN A 200 3.49 8.34 -12.58
CA GLN A 200 4.09 8.78 -13.84
C GLN A 200 3.00 9.41 -14.75
N ASN A 201 2.80 8.93 -15.96
CA ASN A 201 1.83 9.46 -16.92
C ASN A 201 0.44 8.80 -16.86
N LYS A 202 0.18 7.87 -15.93
CA LYS A 202 -1.13 7.23 -15.75
C LYS A 202 -1.87 7.78 -14.54
N GLN A 203 -3.18 7.90 -14.62
CA GLN A 203 -4.01 8.25 -13.45
C GLN A 203 -3.81 7.21 -12.35
N ALA A 204 -3.71 7.66 -11.11
CA ALA A 204 -3.51 6.78 -9.96
C ALA A 204 -4.71 5.83 -9.80
N GLY A 205 -4.42 4.54 -9.62
CA GLY A 205 -5.42 3.53 -9.28
C GLY A 205 -5.63 3.44 -7.77
N GLN A 206 -6.78 2.95 -7.36
CA GLN A 206 -7.13 2.72 -5.96
C GLN A 206 -7.93 1.44 -5.81
N MET A 207 -7.71 0.68 -4.73
CA MET A 207 -8.52 -0.47 -4.39
C MET A 207 -9.79 -0.04 -3.66
N PHE A 208 -10.94 -0.41 -4.22
CA PHE A 208 -12.25 -0.17 -3.63
C PHE A 208 -12.80 -1.46 -3.04
N LYS A 209 -13.23 -1.38 -1.78
CA LYS A 209 -13.82 -2.49 -1.04
C LYS A 209 -15.21 -2.82 -1.57
N ILE A 210 -15.47 -4.08 -1.84
CA ILE A 210 -16.78 -4.58 -2.25
C ILE A 210 -17.61 -4.87 -1.02
N ILE A 211 -18.74 -4.20 -0.92
CA ILE A 211 -19.66 -4.30 0.22
C ILE A 211 -20.88 -5.17 -0.08
N ASN A 212 -21.22 -5.34 -1.35
CA ASN A 212 -22.37 -6.13 -1.78
C ASN A 212 -22.20 -6.61 -3.23
N TYR A 213 -23.02 -7.56 -3.64
CA TYR A 213 -23.19 -8.01 -5.02
C TYR A 213 -24.67 -8.09 -5.36
N VAL A 214 -25.10 -7.35 -6.35
CA VAL A 214 -26.50 -7.25 -6.76
C VAL A 214 -26.66 -7.92 -8.12
N PRO A 215 -27.46 -8.98 -8.22
CA PRO A 215 -27.82 -9.56 -9.51
C PRO A 215 -28.68 -8.57 -10.31
N THR A 216 -28.65 -8.68 -11.64
CA THR A 216 -29.43 -7.81 -12.52
C THR A 216 -30.94 -8.08 -12.46
N ALA A 217 -31.37 -9.21 -11.89
CA ALA A 217 -32.80 -9.53 -11.74
C ALA A 217 -33.37 -8.91 -10.47
N VAL A 218 -34.46 -8.20 -10.61
CA VAL A 218 -35.22 -7.56 -9.52
C VAL A 218 -35.68 -8.60 -8.52
N GLY A 219 -35.26 -8.49 -7.24
CA GLY A 219 -35.87 -9.18 -6.12
C GLY A 219 -35.01 -10.14 -5.30
N SER A 220 -33.76 -10.39 -5.64
CA SER A 220 -32.88 -11.23 -4.82
C SER A 220 -31.57 -10.51 -4.51
N ASP A 221 -31.49 -9.97 -3.30
CA ASP A 221 -30.26 -9.43 -2.74
C ASP A 221 -29.41 -10.61 -2.25
N ASN A 222 -28.45 -11.05 -3.05
CA ASN A 222 -27.63 -12.22 -2.73
C ASN A 222 -26.33 -11.86 -1.97
N GLY A 223 -26.07 -10.59 -1.75
CA GLY A 223 -24.98 -10.07 -0.92
C GLY A 223 -23.57 -10.58 -1.21
N ASN A 224 -23.39 -11.87 -1.36
CA ASN A 224 -22.10 -12.54 -1.53
C ASN A 224 -22.11 -13.73 -2.51
N SER A 225 -23.23 -14.01 -3.17
CA SER A 225 -23.35 -15.13 -4.10
C SER A 225 -23.02 -14.69 -5.52
N LEU A 226 -22.02 -15.33 -6.12
CA LEU A 226 -21.61 -15.15 -7.53
C LEU A 226 -22.37 -16.11 -8.47
N LYS A 227 -23.40 -16.77 -7.99
CA LYS A 227 -24.20 -17.70 -8.76
C LYS A 227 -24.93 -16.93 -9.86
N ASN A 228 -24.68 -17.28 -11.11
CA ASN A 228 -25.37 -16.64 -12.22
C ASN A 228 -26.85 -17.01 -12.21
N PHE A 229 -27.69 -16.02 -12.18
CA PHE A 229 -29.10 -16.16 -12.44
C PHE A 229 -29.33 -15.85 -13.92
N ALA A 230 -29.47 -16.86 -14.69
CA ALA A 230 -29.98 -17.05 -16.06
C ALA A 230 -29.78 -15.97 -17.15
N THR A 231 -29.59 -14.68 -16.88
CA THR A 231 -29.42 -13.66 -17.92
C THR A 231 -28.83 -12.36 -17.40
N GLY A 232 -27.55 -12.16 -17.62
CA GLY A 232 -26.88 -10.87 -17.43
C GLY A 232 -26.12 -10.75 -16.11
N GLY A 233 -24.88 -10.32 -16.19
CA GLY A 233 -23.93 -10.26 -15.08
C GLY A 233 -24.38 -9.40 -13.92
N GLY A 234 -24.11 -9.86 -12.70
CA GLY A 234 -24.33 -9.08 -11.49
C GLY A 234 -23.36 -7.91 -11.36
N LYS A 235 -23.67 -7.01 -10.45
CA LYS A 235 -22.88 -5.79 -10.19
C LYS A 235 -22.26 -5.84 -8.82
N PHE A 236 -20.97 -5.58 -8.75
CA PHE A 236 -20.25 -5.38 -7.49
C PHE A 236 -20.51 -3.97 -6.98
N VAL A 237 -20.84 -3.85 -5.69
CA VAL A 237 -21.20 -2.59 -5.06
C VAL A 237 -20.06 -2.12 -4.17
N PHE A 238 -19.68 -0.86 -4.31
CA PHE A 238 -18.67 -0.20 -3.48
C PHE A 238 -19.17 1.17 -3.02
N LYS A 239 -18.58 1.71 -1.95
CA LYS A 239 -18.88 3.05 -1.47
C LYS A 239 -18.19 4.10 -2.34
N LEU A 240 -18.92 5.14 -2.75
CA LEU A 240 -18.34 6.24 -3.50
C LEU A 240 -17.30 6.99 -2.66
N HIS A 241 -16.21 7.38 -3.31
CA HIS A 241 -15.15 8.16 -2.70
C HIS A 241 -15.55 9.65 -2.69
N ASN A 242 -15.51 10.27 -1.51
CA ASN A 242 -15.84 11.70 -1.32
C ASN A 242 -17.14 12.17 -2.00
N GLY A 243 -18.13 11.28 -2.12
CA GLY A 243 -19.43 11.62 -2.72
C GLY A 243 -19.40 11.87 -4.23
N ILE A 244 -18.33 11.50 -4.93
CA ILE A 244 -18.22 11.68 -6.38
C ILE A 244 -19.14 10.70 -7.10
N THR A 245 -20.17 11.21 -7.77
CA THR A 245 -21.25 10.42 -8.39
C THR A 245 -21.05 10.13 -9.88
N ASP A 246 -20.04 10.71 -10.52
CA ASP A 246 -19.73 10.41 -11.92
C ASP A 246 -18.94 9.10 -12.02
N ILE A 247 -19.60 8.04 -12.52
CA ILE A 247 -18.99 6.72 -12.68
C ILE A 247 -17.77 6.76 -13.61
N ASN A 248 -17.73 7.65 -14.59
CA ASN A 248 -16.63 7.74 -15.54
C ASN A 248 -15.32 8.12 -14.85
N LYS A 249 -15.36 8.87 -13.75
CA LYS A 249 -14.16 9.19 -12.98
C LYS A 249 -13.49 7.96 -12.35
N TYR A 250 -14.24 6.88 -12.14
CA TYR A 250 -13.76 5.62 -11.60
C TYR A 250 -13.27 4.64 -12.68
N ILE A 251 -13.89 4.66 -13.87
CA ILE A 251 -13.68 3.61 -14.87
C ILE A 251 -13.05 4.07 -16.18
N SER A 252 -12.91 5.37 -16.42
CA SER A 252 -12.37 5.89 -17.68
C SER A 252 -10.99 5.32 -18.00
N GLY A 253 -10.83 4.80 -19.23
CA GLY A 253 -9.57 4.20 -19.70
C GLY A 253 -9.27 2.80 -19.14
N ILE A 254 -10.14 2.22 -18.32
CA ILE A 254 -10.00 0.84 -17.82
C ILE A 254 -10.65 -0.12 -18.81
N GLN A 255 -9.86 -1.02 -19.38
CA GLN A 255 -10.36 -2.12 -20.18
C GLN A 255 -10.57 -3.38 -19.34
N TYR A 256 -9.63 -3.67 -18.44
CA TYR A 256 -9.65 -4.81 -17.53
C TYR A 256 -9.57 -4.34 -16.09
N ILE A 257 -10.58 -4.71 -15.28
CA ILE A 257 -10.60 -4.45 -13.84
C ILE A 257 -9.77 -5.54 -13.15
N TYR A 258 -8.73 -5.12 -12.43
CA TYR A 258 -8.06 -6.01 -11.47
C TYR A 258 -8.98 -6.21 -10.27
N PHE A 259 -9.08 -7.45 -9.82
CA PHE A 259 -9.81 -7.80 -8.61
C PHE A 259 -8.98 -8.70 -7.69
N ARG A 260 -9.25 -8.60 -6.41
CA ARG A 260 -8.78 -9.56 -5.40
C ARG A 260 -9.93 -9.85 -4.45
N PHE A 261 -10.42 -11.07 -4.50
CA PHE A 261 -11.59 -11.51 -3.78
C PHE A 261 -11.25 -12.64 -2.81
N LEU A 262 -11.80 -12.60 -1.62
CA LEU A 262 -11.80 -13.73 -0.69
C LEU A 262 -12.95 -14.66 -1.08
N VAL A 263 -12.61 -15.72 -1.81
CA VAL A 263 -13.55 -16.64 -2.45
C VAL A 263 -13.67 -17.93 -1.66
N ASN A 264 -14.86 -18.46 -1.54
CA ASN A 264 -15.10 -19.77 -0.95
C ASN A 264 -14.86 -20.87 -1.99
N ILE A 265 -13.75 -21.60 -1.85
CA ILE A 265 -13.37 -22.76 -2.68
C ILE A 265 -13.99 -24.06 -2.16
N LYS A 266 -15.04 -23.98 -1.36
CA LYS A 266 -15.73 -25.12 -0.77
C LYS A 266 -16.43 -25.95 -1.87
N THR A 267 -16.42 -27.26 -1.69
CA THR A 267 -17.20 -28.21 -2.47
C THR A 267 -18.48 -28.60 -1.73
N SER A 268 -19.57 -28.87 -2.43
CA SER A 268 -20.78 -29.42 -1.82
C SER A 268 -20.45 -30.81 -1.23
N GLY A 269 -20.81 -31.05 0.03
CA GLY A 269 -20.47 -32.30 0.73
C GLY A 269 -19.22 -32.24 1.62
N SER A 270 -18.45 -31.19 1.58
CA SER A 270 -17.35 -30.95 2.54
C SER A 270 -17.90 -30.56 3.92
N PRO A 271 -17.22 -30.94 5.01
CA PRO A 271 -17.70 -30.63 6.35
C PRO A 271 -17.77 -29.12 6.60
N THR A 272 -18.42 -28.78 7.61
CA THR A 272 -18.92 -27.57 8.28
C THR A 272 -18.21 -26.21 8.05
N TYR A 273 -17.02 -26.13 7.42
CA TYR A 273 -16.25 -24.90 7.30
C TYR A 273 -16.02 -24.50 5.85
N PRO A 274 -16.18 -23.21 5.48
CA PRO A 274 -15.78 -22.72 4.17
C PRO A 274 -14.27 -22.81 4.03
N HIS A 275 -13.81 -23.09 2.82
CA HIS A 275 -12.42 -22.97 2.45
C HIS A 275 -12.24 -21.63 1.73
N LEU A 276 -11.73 -20.64 2.47
CA LEU A 276 -11.60 -19.26 1.98
C LEU A 276 -10.19 -18.99 1.50
N GLU A 277 -10.07 -18.57 0.23
CA GLU A 277 -8.80 -18.22 -0.40
C GLU A 277 -8.88 -16.87 -1.10
N TYR A 278 -7.79 -16.11 -1.04
CA TYR A 278 -7.67 -14.91 -1.85
C TYR A 278 -7.34 -15.25 -3.29
N VAL A 279 -8.26 -14.89 -4.15
CA VAL A 279 -8.14 -15.07 -5.60
C VAL A 279 -8.02 -13.71 -6.26
N SER A 280 -6.97 -13.52 -7.04
CA SER A 280 -6.78 -12.33 -7.86
C SER A 280 -6.92 -12.66 -9.34
N GLY A 281 -7.32 -11.66 -10.12
CA GLY A 281 -7.48 -11.81 -11.55
C GLY A 281 -7.91 -10.51 -12.22
N TYR A 282 -8.24 -10.62 -13.50
CA TYR A 282 -8.71 -9.52 -14.31
C TYR A 282 -10.02 -9.90 -15.01
N GLY A 283 -10.99 -8.99 -15.00
CA GLY A 283 -12.24 -9.11 -15.72
C GLY A 283 -12.43 -7.95 -16.70
N GLU A 284 -12.87 -8.21 -17.92
CA GLU A 284 -13.20 -7.15 -18.86
C GLU A 284 -14.38 -6.35 -18.32
N ILE A 285 -14.25 -5.02 -18.28
CA ILE A 285 -15.32 -4.15 -17.78
C ILE A 285 -16.50 -4.15 -18.74
N ASP A 286 -17.71 -4.03 -18.19
CA ASP A 286 -18.94 -3.73 -18.94
C ASP A 286 -19.41 -2.30 -18.59
N PRO A 287 -18.90 -1.26 -19.27
CA PRO A 287 -19.20 0.12 -18.92
C PRO A 287 -20.68 0.49 -19.02
N ALA A 288 -21.42 -0.14 -19.93
CA ALA A 288 -22.85 0.12 -20.13
C ALA A 288 -23.70 -0.27 -18.91
N ASN A 289 -23.23 -1.23 -18.13
CA ASN A 289 -23.88 -1.72 -16.93
C ASN A 289 -23.28 -1.14 -15.63
N CYS A 290 -22.25 -0.29 -15.70
CA CYS A 290 -21.72 0.45 -14.56
C CYS A 290 -22.54 1.71 -14.27
N SER A 291 -22.76 2.03 -12.99
CA SER A 291 -23.57 3.18 -12.59
C SER A 291 -23.25 3.64 -11.17
N THR A 292 -23.87 4.74 -10.77
CA THR A 292 -23.86 5.22 -9.38
C THR A 292 -25.28 5.51 -8.90
N SER A 293 -25.56 5.23 -7.65
CA SER A 293 -26.85 5.55 -7.02
C SER A 293 -26.72 5.54 -5.49
N GLY A 294 -27.39 6.46 -4.79
CA GLY A 294 -27.54 6.42 -3.34
C GLY A 294 -26.22 6.44 -2.53
N GLY A 295 -25.15 7.05 -3.07
CA GLY A 295 -23.84 7.04 -2.40
C GLY A 295 -22.97 5.81 -2.70
N TYR A 296 -23.42 4.94 -3.61
CA TYR A 296 -22.74 3.71 -4.01
C TYR A 296 -22.47 3.69 -5.51
N GLY A 297 -21.34 3.03 -5.85
CA GLY A 297 -20.99 2.68 -7.21
C GLY A 297 -21.29 1.20 -7.49
N PHE A 298 -21.67 0.92 -8.72
CA PHE A 298 -22.03 -0.40 -9.24
C PHE A 298 -21.12 -0.73 -10.41
N ILE A 299 -20.31 -1.76 -10.28
CA ILE A 299 -19.35 -2.19 -11.30
C ILE A 299 -19.80 -3.55 -11.87
N ALA A 300 -19.89 -3.60 -13.19
CA ALA A 300 -20.14 -4.82 -13.94
C ALA A 300 -18.91 -5.25 -14.72
N MET A 301 -18.66 -6.55 -14.76
CA MET A 301 -17.68 -7.20 -15.63
C MET A 301 -18.42 -8.09 -16.62
N LYS A 302 -17.88 -8.22 -17.83
CA LYS A 302 -18.42 -9.15 -18.83
C LYS A 302 -18.24 -10.58 -18.35
N ASP A 303 -19.29 -11.37 -18.47
CA ASP A 303 -19.23 -12.79 -18.17
C ASP A 303 -18.26 -13.52 -19.11
N VAL A 304 -17.64 -14.56 -18.59
CA VAL A 304 -16.70 -15.41 -19.31
C VAL A 304 -17.20 -16.85 -19.35
N ASN A 305 -16.97 -17.54 -20.45
CA ASN A 305 -17.37 -18.92 -20.58
C ASN A 305 -16.42 -19.85 -19.81
N LEU A 306 -16.95 -20.86 -19.15
CA LEU A 306 -16.16 -21.86 -18.43
C LEU A 306 -15.43 -22.84 -19.36
N LYS A 307 -15.88 -22.96 -20.61
CA LYS A 307 -15.21 -23.76 -21.64
C LYS A 307 -14.66 -22.86 -22.73
N ASP A 308 -13.52 -23.23 -23.27
CA ASP A 308 -12.83 -22.43 -24.29
C ASP A 308 -13.52 -22.49 -25.67
N ASP A 309 -14.40 -23.48 -25.89
CA ASP A 309 -15.23 -23.61 -27.09
C ASP A 309 -16.55 -22.81 -27.00
N ASN A 310 -16.75 -22.03 -25.95
CA ASN A 310 -17.95 -21.25 -25.65
C ASN A 310 -19.25 -22.08 -25.50
N THR A 311 -19.13 -23.40 -25.28
CA THR A 311 -20.30 -24.29 -25.07
C THR A 311 -20.64 -24.48 -23.58
N GLY A 312 -19.83 -23.92 -22.69
CA GLY A 312 -20.03 -24.00 -21.24
C GLY A 312 -20.96 -22.91 -20.69
N THR A 313 -21.09 -22.88 -19.38
CA THR A 313 -21.83 -21.85 -18.66
C THR A 313 -21.02 -20.55 -18.65
N ASN A 314 -21.70 -19.44 -18.91
CA ASN A 314 -21.15 -18.11 -18.69
C ASN A 314 -21.20 -17.78 -17.21
N VAL A 315 -20.10 -17.30 -16.66
CA VAL A 315 -19.95 -16.96 -15.24
C VAL A 315 -19.19 -15.66 -15.08
N ASN A 316 -19.33 -15.06 -13.91
CA ASN A 316 -18.50 -13.90 -13.55
C ASN A 316 -17.00 -14.28 -13.58
N PRO A 317 -16.11 -13.40 -14.07
CA PRO A 317 -14.65 -13.64 -14.09
C PRO A 317 -14.04 -14.08 -12.76
N VAL A 318 -14.59 -13.61 -11.62
CA VAL A 318 -14.15 -14.03 -10.27
C VAL A 318 -14.37 -15.53 -10.05
N VAL A 319 -15.51 -16.07 -10.52
CA VAL A 319 -15.80 -17.51 -10.44
C VAL A 319 -14.77 -18.31 -11.24
N LYS A 320 -14.50 -17.92 -12.49
CA LYS A 320 -13.50 -18.60 -13.35
C LYS A 320 -12.10 -18.56 -12.71
N ALA A 321 -11.71 -17.42 -12.16
CA ALA A 321 -10.45 -17.28 -11.45
C ALA A 321 -10.37 -18.18 -10.20
N GLY A 322 -11.45 -18.25 -9.41
CA GLY A 322 -11.54 -19.12 -8.23
C GLY A 322 -11.45 -20.60 -8.57
N LEU A 323 -12.11 -21.03 -9.65
CA LEU A 323 -12.03 -22.40 -10.15
C LEU A 323 -10.60 -22.76 -10.62
N ASN A 324 -9.95 -21.85 -11.36
CA ASN A 324 -8.56 -22.02 -11.78
C ASN A 324 -7.60 -22.06 -10.59
N PHE A 325 -7.80 -21.19 -9.61
CA PHE A 325 -7.00 -21.19 -8.38
C PHE A 325 -7.12 -22.54 -7.64
N GLY A 326 -8.35 -23.03 -7.44
CA GLY A 326 -8.60 -24.32 -6.80
C GLY A 326 -7.90 -25.47 -7.52
N ARG A 327 -7.96 -25.49 -8.85
CA ARG A 327 -7.28 -26.53 -9.66
C ARG A 327 -5.76 -26.48 -9.57
N LEU A 328 -5.18 -25.31 -9.56
CA LEU A 328 -3.71 -25.13 -9.59
C LEU A 328 -3.07 -25.25 -8.22
N HIS A 329 -3.72 -24.71 -7.18
CA HIS A 329 -3.13 -24.57 -5.85
C HIS A 329 -3.72 -25.53 -4.81
N LEU A 330 -4.94 -26.02 -5.04
CA LEU A 330 -5.66 -26.90 -4.12
C LEU A 330 -6.14 -28.19 -4.80
N PRO A 331 -5.26 -28.89 -5.55
CA PRO A 331 -5.68 -30.06 -6.34
C PRO A 331 -6.31 -31.14 -5.48
N LYS A 332 -5.88 -31.32 -4.22
CA LYS A 332 -6.45 -32.30 -3.31
C LYS A 332 -7.90 -31.95 -2.95
N VAL A 333 -8.19 -30.69 -2.63
CA VAL A 333 -9.55 -30.24 -2.30
C VAL A 333 -10.50 -30.45 -3.48
N VAL A 334 -10.03 -30.14 -4.68
CA VAL A 334 -10.79 -30.29 -5.93
C VAL A 334 -10.95 -31.76 -6.29
N TRP A 335 -9.92 -32.59 -6.08
CA TRP A 335 -9.93 -34.02 -6.37
C TRP A 335 -10.82 -34.80 -5.40
N ASP A 336 -10.72 -34.54 -4.11
CA ASP A 336 -11.56 -35.20 -3.10
C ASP A 336 -13.05 -34.92 -3.33
N ALA A 337 -13.36 -33.74 -3.87
CA ALA A 337 -14.73 -33.39 -4.24
C ALA A 337 -15.25 -34.21 -5.44
N THR A 338 -14.40 -34.55 -6.38
CA THR A 338 -14.77 -35.32 -7.57
C THR A 338 -14.68 -36.83 -7.33
N SER A 339 -13.85 -37.29 -6.40
CA SER A 339 -13.59 -38.70 -6.14
C SER A 339 -14.73 -39.40 -5.39
N GLY A 340 -15.64 -38.68 -4.73
CA GLY A 340 -16.87 -39.26 -4.17
C GLY A 340 -17.78 -39.93 -5.18
N SER A 341 -17.56 -39.68 -6.48
CA SER A 341 -18.21 -40.41 -7.60
C SER A 341 -17.43 -41.64 -8.07
N PHE A 342 -16.22 -41.89 -7.54
CA PHE A 342 -15.37 -43.04 -7.81
C PHE A 342 -15.38 -44.05 -6.67
N SER A 343 -16.55 -44.41 -6.17
CA SER A 343 -16.68 -45.57 -5.27
C SER A 343 -16.71 -46.91 -6.08
N GLY A 344 -15.75 -47.07 -6.95
CA GLY A 344 -15.47 -48.34 -7.61
C GLY A 344 -14.16 -48.90 -7.07
N THR A 345 -14.22 -49.90 -6.21
CA THR A 345 -13.09 -50.74 -5.84
C THR A 345 -12.31 -51.13 -7.08
N LEU A 346 -11.03 -50.82 -7.12
CA LEU A 346 -10.05 -51.30 -8.09
C LEU A 346 -9.83 -52.82 -7.90
N SER A 347 -10.84 -53.63 -8.14
CA SER A 347 -10.68 -55.07 -8.20
C SER A 347 -11.21 -55.57 -9.54
N GLY A 348 -10.29 -55.99 -10.35
CA GLY A 348 -10.48 -57.06 -11.35
C GLY A 348 -11.08 -56.72 -12.71
N SER A 349 -11.51 -55.48 -13.01
CA SER A 349 -12.10 -55.22 -14.34
C SER A 349 -11.77 -53.83 -14.90
N ILE A 350 -10.53 -53.39 -14.74
CA ILE A 350 -10.07 -52.12 -15.33
C ILE A 350 -10.25 -52.11 -16.87
N LEU A 351 -10.14 -53.27 -17.53
CA LEU A 351 -10.29 -53.35 -18.98
C LEU A 351 -11.73 -53.24 -19.47
N SER A 352 -12.72 -53.69 -18.72
CA SER A 352 -14.14 -53.60 -19.10
C SER A 352 -14.75 -52.22 -18.79
N SER A 353 -14.20 -51.50 -17.81
CA SER A 353 -14.61 -50.11 -17.55
C SER A 353 -13.99 -49.09 -18.50
N LEU A 354 -12.84 -49.41 -19.11
CA LEU A 354 -12.20 -48.59 -20.16
C LEU A 354 -13.01 -48.53 -21.46
N VAL A 355 -13.91 -49.45 -21.69
CA VAL A 355 -14.76 -49.51 -22.91
C VAL A 355 -16.12 -48.83 -22.69
N ASN A 356 -16.48 -48.50 -21.45
CA ASN A 356 -17.76 -47.85 -21.16
C ASN A 356 -17.71 -46.39 -21.56
N SER A 357 -18.63 -45.97 -22.44
CA SER A 357 -18.73 -44.62 -22.98
C SER A 357 -18.83 -43.52 -21.87
N SER A 358 -19.35 -43.89 -20.71
CA SER A 358 -19.41 -43.04 -19.53
C SER A 358 -18.05 -42.80 -18.86
N PHE A 359 -17.17 -43.78 -18.84
CA PHE A 359 -15.83 -43.63 -18.28
C PHE A 359 -14.94 -42.74 -19.17
N ILE A 360 -14.97 -42.96 -20.48
CA ILE A 360 -14.28 -42.09 -21.45
C ILE A 360 -14.84 -40.67 -21.40
N LYS A 361 -16.15 -40.53 -21.24
CA LYS A 361 -16.81 -39.26 -21.08
C LYS A 361 -16.36 -38.57 -19.77
N ASN A 362 -16.29 -39.29 -18.65
CA ASN A 362 -15.84 -38.76 -17.37
C ASN A 362 -14.34 -38.39 -17.38
N ILE A 363 -13.48 -39.18 -18.05
CA ILE A 363 -12.08 -38.80 -18.27
C ILE A 363 -11.97 -37.59 -19.17
N ARG A 364 -12.74 -37.52 -20.23
CA ARG A 364 -12.80 -36.38 -21.14
C ARG A 364 -13.32 -35.13 -20.41
N ASP A 365 -14.39 -35.26 -19.64
CA ASP A 365 -14.96 -34.15 -18.88
C ASP A 365 -14.05 -33.70 -17.74
N ALA A 366 -13.31 -34.63 -17.10
CA ALA A 366 -12.25 -34.30 -16.16
C ALA A 366 -11.03 -33.66 -16.83
N ALA A 367 -10.70 -34.06 -18.06
CA ALA A 367 -9.59 -33.53 -18.83
C ALA A 367 -9.91 -32.22 -19.57
N THR A 368 -11.14 -32.06 -20.05
CA THR A 368 -11.54 -30.93 -20.92
C THR A 368 -12.49 -29.93 -20.26
N GLY A 369 -13.13 -30.26 -19.12
CA GLY A 369 -14.12 -29.44 -18.48
C GLY A 369 -14.26 -29.50 -16.97
N PRO A 370 -13.17 -29.68 -16.17
CA PRO A 370 -13.33 -29.79 -14.73
C PRO A 370 -13.95 -28.53 -14.10
N SER A 371 -13.72 -27.36 -14.66
CA SER A 371 -14.32 -26.10 -14.20
C SER A 371 -15.84 -26.09 -14.30
N GLN A 372 -16.38 -26.64 -15.38
CA GLN A 372 -17.83 -26.72 -15.57
C GLN A 372 -18.48 -27.64 -14.52
N SER A 373 -17.91 -28.82 -14.30
CA SER A 373 -18.42 -29.78 -13.32
C SER A 373 -18.27 -29.28 -11.87
N LEU A 374 -17.14 -28.67 -11.55
CA LEU A 374 -16.90 -28.04 -10.25
C LEU A 374 -17.92 -26.94 -9.96
N TYR A 375 -18.24 -26.14 -10.95
CA TYR A 375 -19.25 -25.11 -10.81
C TYR A 375 -20.68 -25.67 -10.65
N GLN A 376 -21.10 -26.55 -11.55
CA GLN A 376 -22.49 -27.03 -11.61
C GLN A 376 -22.84 -28.00 -10.48
N TYR A 377 -21.96 -28.95 -10.18
CA TYR A 377 -22.27 -30.03 -9.23
C TYR A 377 -21.72 -29.81 -7.84
N TYR A 378 -20.63 -29.06 -7.71
CA TYR A 378 -19.91 -28.92 -6.45
C TYR A 378 -19.97 -27.52 -5.86
N ALA A 379 -20.60 -26.58 -6.53
CA ALA A 379 -20.77 -25.20 -6.07
C ALA A 379 -19.44 -24.49 -5.68
N VAL A 380 -18.33 -24.83 -6.32
CA VAL A 380 -17.03 -24.24 -6.07
C VAL A 380 -16.95 -22.81 -6.57
N ALA A 381 -16.36 -21.92 -5.79
CA ALA A 381 -16.13 -20.51 -6.11
C ALA A 381 -17.40 -19.70 -6.42
N GLN A 382 -18.54 -20.10 -5.89
CA GLN A 382 -19.82 -19.40 -6.08
C GLN A 382 -20.13 -18.36 -5.01
N GLU A 383 -19.29 -18.24 -4.00
CA GLU A 383 -19.46 -17.29 -2.90
C GLU A 383 -18.15 -16.57 -2.59
N PHE A 384 -18.25 -15.32 -2.17
CA PHE A 384 -17.11 -14.53 -1.69
C PHE A 384 -17.46 -13.80 -0.40
N VAL A 385 -16.47 -13.26 0.29
CA VAL A 385 -16.66 -12.48 1.52
C VAL A 385 -16.71 -11.01 1.18
N THR A 386 -17.86 -10.38 1.37
CA THR A 386 -18.03 -8.93 1.33
C THR A 386 -17.16 -8.26 2.39
N ASN A 387 -16.75 -7.02 2.17
CA ASN A 387 -15.81 -6.27 3.01
C ASN A 387 -14.40 -6.87 3.14
N LYS A 388 -14.11 -7.97 2.44
CA LYS A 388 -12.80 -8.63 2.31
C LYS A 388 -12.44 -8.91 0.85
N SER A 389 -13.05 -8.17 -0.04
CA SER A 389 -12.86 -8.28 -1.49
C SER A 389 -12.76 -6.89 -2.08
N TRP A 390 -11.92 -6.71 -3.10
CA TRP A 390 -11.60 -5.41 -3.68
C TRP A 390 -11.51 -5.46 -5.19
N VAL A 391 -11.79 -4.31 -5.81
CA VAL A 391 -11.53 -4.04 -7.23
C VAL A 391 -10.65 -2.80 -7.36
N ARG A 392 -9.76 -2.79 -8.36
CA ARG A 392 -8.98 -1.60 -8.69
C ARG A 392 -9.72 -0.74 -9.70
N LEU A 393 -9.98 0.50 -9.30
CA LEU A 393 -10.55 1.55 -10.15
C LEU A 393 -9.63 2.77 -10.12
N ASN A 394 -9.89 3.78 -10.93
CA ASN A 394 -9.20 5.06 -10.84
C ASN A 394 -9.53 5.77 -9.53
N ASN A 395 -8.55 6.47 -8.96
CA ASN A 395 -8.82 7.45 -7.91
C ASN A 395 -9.60 8.62 -8.54
N PRO A 396 -10.85 8.91 -8.09
CA PRO A 396 -11.76 9.76 -8.85
C PRO A 396 -11.56 11.26 -8.63
N ASP A 397 -10.95 11.67 -7.51
CA ASP A 397 -10.75 13.07 -7.14
C ASP A 397 -9.34 13.59 -7.42
N GLY A 398 -8.41 12.72 -7.76
CA GLY A 398 -7.00 13.07 -7.97
C GLY A 398 -6.26 13.43 -6.68
N HIS A 399 -6.67 12.86 -5.55
CA HIS A 399 -6.06 13.03 -4.23
C HIS A 399 -5.76 11.69 -3.57
N LYS A 400 -5.05 10.80 -4.27
CA LYS A 400 -4.65 9.54 -3.67
C LYS A 400 -3.59 9.76 -2.61
N LEU A 401 -3.86 9.32 -1.37
CA LEU A 401 -2.96 9.45 -0.24
C LEU A 401 -1.81 8.45 -0.31
N GLY A 402 -0.63 8.89 0.07
CA GLY A 402 0.58 8.07 0.15
C GLY A 402 1.79 8.73 -0.49
N GLY A 403 2.96 8.18 -0.20
CA GLY A 403 4.25 8.71 -0.62
C GLY A 403 5.14 9.02 0.57
N GLY A 404 4.65 9.74 1.53
CA GLY A 404 5.38 10.15 2.71
C GLY A 404 4.75 11.35 3.39
N LEU A 405 5.59 12.26 3.81
CA LEU A 405 5.28 13.45 4.59
C LEU A 405 5.71 14.69 3.83
N ARG A 406 4.86 15.70 3.75
CA ARG A 406 5.19 17.03 3.22
C ARG A 406 4.89 18.12 4.23
N VAL A 407 5.59 19.24 4.09
CA VAL A 407 5.40 20.39 4.97
C VAL A 407 4.14 21.14 4.54
N LYS A 408 3.21 21.32 5.47
CA LYS A 408 2.01 22.15 5.28
C LYS A 408 2.25 23.60 5.62
N LYS A 409 2.95 23.86 6.75
CA LYS A 409 3.18 25.20 7.26
C LYS A 409 4.46 25.25 8.11
N ILE A 410 5.20 26.35 8.01
CA ILE A 410 6.31 26.72 8.91
C ILE A 410 5.98 28.05 9.52
N GLU A 411 5.95 28.10 10.85
CA GLU A 411 5.67 29.32 11.64
C GLU A 411 6.88 29.70 12.47
N MET A 412 7.21 30.96 12.50
CA MET A 412 8.22 31.55 13.39
C MET A 412 7.50 32.45 14.38
N ILE A 413 7.65 32.16 15.67
CA ILE A 413 7.02 32.86 16.79
C ILE A 413 8.14 33.45 17.62
N ASP A 414 8.12 34.77 17.83
CA ASP A 414 9.18 35.46 18.57
C ASP A 414 9.06 35.33 20.10
N ASN A 415 7.91 34.85 20.60
CA ASN A 415 7.61 34.68 22.02
C ASN A 415 7.83 35.97 22.86
N TRP A 416 7.76 37.15 22.24
CA TRP A 416 8.05 38.43 22.88
C TRP A 416 7.22 38.64 24.15
N GLN A 417 5.93 38.32 24.14
CA GLN A 417 5.04 38.48 25.30
C GLN A 417 5.52 37.66 26.50
N THR A 418 6.01 36.46 26.27
CA THR A 418 6.56 35.59 27.34
C THR A 418 7.86 36.17 27.89
N MET A 419 8.67 36.78 27.04
CA MET A 419 9.97 37.36 27.44
C MET A 419 9.85 38.65 28.23
N VAL A 420 8.80 39.46 27.97
CA VAL A 420 8.58 40.74 28.66
C VAL A 420 7.61 40.66 29.84
N GLY A 421 7.28 39.47 30.33
CA GLY A 421 6.48 39.30 31.55
C GLY A 421 4.98 39.41 31.38
N GLY A 422 4.45 39.21 30.18
CA GLY A 422 3.00 38.99 29.98
C GLY A 422 2.11 40.23 30.06
N SER A 423 2.62 41.40 29.72
CA SER A 423 1.77 42.59 29.63
C SER A 423 0.82 42.53 28.44
N ALA A 424 -0.46 42.80 28.66
CA ALA A 424 -1.60 42.55 27.75
C ALA A 424 -1.56 43.26 26.37
N ASN A 425 -0.57 44.09 26.09
CA ASN A 425 -0.49 44.90 24.87
C ASN A 425 0.66 44.51 23.92
N GLY A 426 1.42 43.48 24.22
CA GLY A 426 2.48 43.02 23.34
C GLY A 426 1.98 41.91 22.38
N GLU A 427 1.85 42.22 21.10
CA GLU A 427 1.53 41.20 20.12
C GLU A 427 2.73 40.27 19.88
N THR A 428 2.57 39.00 20.14
CA THR A 428 3.53 37.99 19.69
C THR A 428 3.59 38.01 18.16
N SER A 429 4.77 38.27 17.62
CA SER A 429 4.93 38.30 16.18
C SER A 429 4.97 36.86 15.68
N ASN A 430 3.97 36.53 14.85
CA ASN A 430 3.91 35.23 14.16
C ASN A 430 4.03 35.51 12.66
N TYR A 431 5.03 34.93 12.03
CA TYR A 431 5.26 34.99 10.59
C TYR A 431 5.72 33.64 10.08
N GLY A 432 5.54 33.40 8.80
CA GLY A 432 5.92 32.12 8.21
C GLY A 432 5.27 31.89 6.85
N GLN A 433 5.25 30.66 6.44
CA GLN A 433 4.80 30.25 5.12
C GLN A 433 3.85 29.06 5.20
N GLU A 434 2.84 29.09 4.35
CA GLU A 434 1.93 27.99 4.07
C GLU A 434 2.20 27.48 2.66
N TYR A 435 2.15 26.17 2.51
CA TYR A 435 2.40 25.47 1.26
C TYR A 435 1.12 24.81 0.78
N SER A 436 0.81 24.97 -0.51
CA SER A 436 -0.29 24.27 -1.18
C SER A 436 0.25 23.54 -2.40
N TYR A 437 -0.17 22.30 -2.55
CA TYR A 437 0.32 21.36 -3.57
C TYR A 437 -0.77 21.02 -4.58
N ASN A 438 -1.79 21.89 -4.70
CA ASN A 438 -2.91 21.69 -5.60
C ASN A 438 -2.75 22.51 -6.88
N LEU A 439 -3.24 21.93 -7.97
CA LEU A 439 -3.43 22.61 -9.24
C LEU A 439 -4.61 23.62 -9.13
N PRO A 440 -4.75 24.56 -10.09
CA PRO A 440 -5.87 25.51 -10.08
C PRO A 440 -7.26 24.85 -10.14
N ASP A 441 -7.36 23.63 -10.67
CA ASP A 441 -8.61 22.86 -10.73
C ASP A 441 -8.92 22.09 -9.43
N GLY A 442 -8.08 22.25 -8.42
CA GLY A 442 -8.24 21.65 -7.10
C GLY A 442 -7.62 20.25 -6.96
N ARG A 443 -7.22 19.57 -8.04
CA ARG A 443 -6.54 18.27 -7.96
C ARG A 443 -5.13 18.42 -7.39
N SER A 444 -4.60 17.36 -6.81
CA SER A 444 -3.19 17.31 -6.41
C SER A 444 -2.26 17.49 -7.61
N SER A 445 -1.25 18.34 -7.45
CA SER A 445 -0.14 18.44 -8.41
C SER A 445 0.87 17.29 -8.26
N GLY A 446 0.64 16.40 -7.30
CA GLY A 446 1.51 15.28 -6.98
C GLY A 446 1.50 14.20 -8.05
N VAL A 447 2.70 13.70 -8.32
CA VAL A 447 2.97 12.60 -9.24
C VAL A 447 3.88 11.60 -8.54
N ALA A 448 3.40 10.39 -8.34
CA ALA A 448 4.22 9.32 -7.83
C ALA A 448 5.17 8.82 -8.94
N SER A 449 6.43 8.65 -8.62
CA SER A 449 7.42 8.12 -9.57
C SER A 449 7.29 6.60 -9.75
N TYR A 450 6.74 5.92 -8.76
CA TYR A 450 6.44 4.49 -8.77
C TYR A 450 5.31 4.19 -7.77
N GLU A 451 4.73 3.01 -7.86
CA GLU A 451 3.86 2.47 -6.80
C GLU A 451 4.65 1.43 -5.98
N PRO A 452 4.52 1.40 -4.65
CA PRO A 452 5.18 0.40 -3.83
C PRO A 452 4.80 -1.02 -4.23
N GLN A 453 5.75 -1.96 -4.16
CA GLN A 453 5.47 -3.38 -4.45
C GLN A 453 4.52 -3.98 -3.41
N LEU A 454 4.68 -3.63 -2.15
CA LEU A 454 3.72 -3.97 -1.11
C LEU A 454 2.40 -3.26 -1.40
N GLY A 455 1.33 -4.01 -1.60
CA GLY A 455 0.06 -3.47 -2.07
C GLY A 455 0.11 -2.91 -3.49
N GLY A 456 1.04 -3.39 -4.31
CA GLY A 456 1.22 -2.98 -5.71
C GLY A 456 0.05 -3.30 -6.62
N ASP A 457 -1.01 -3.87 -6.09
CA ASP A 457 -2.28 -4.11 -6.80
C ASP A 457 -2.97 -2.80 -7.21
N GLU A 458 -2.62 -1.68 -6.61
CA GLU A 458 -3.10 -0.35 -7.01
C GLU A 458 -2.30 0.26 -8.18
N ASN A 459 -1.20 -0.37 -8.62
CA ASN A 459 -0.37 0.16 -9.67
C ASN A 459 -1.10 0.18 -11.03
N PRO A 460 -1.36 1.36 -11.63
CA PRO A 460 -2.09 1.45 -12.89
C PRO A 460 -1.31 0.91 -14.10
N PHE A 461 -0.01 0.64 -13.95
CA PHE A 461 0.81 0.02 -14.98
C PHE A 461 0.63 -1.50 -15.06
N LYS A 462 0.13 -2.13 -14.00
CA LYS A 462 -0.20 -3.55 -14.04
C LYS A 462 -1.41 -3.80 -14.92
N GLN A 463 -1.19 -4.37 -16.09
CA GLN A 463 -2.21 -4.77 -17.05
C GLN A 463 -2.05 -6.24 -17.40
N PRO A 464 -3.12 -6.98 -17.67
CA PRO A 464 -3.01 -8.40 -17.99
C PRO A 464 -2.54 -8.61 -19.43
N ILE A 465 -1.63 -9.57 -19.59
CA ILE A 465 -1.31 -10.18 -20.87
C ILE A 465 -1.83 -11.60 -20.79
N PHE A 466 -2.93 -11.88 -21.46
CA PHE A 466 -3.50 -13.21 -21.45
C PHE A 466 -2.69 -14.17 -22.33
N VAL A 467 -2.35 -15.30 -21.75
CA VAL A 467 -1.59 -16.36 -22.40
C VAL A 467 -2.47 -17.61 -22.48
N ASN A 468 -2.80 -18.03 -23.70
CA ASN A 468 -3.50 -19.29 -23.94
C ASN A 468 -2.50 -20.35 -24.34
N VAL A 469 -2.26 -21.31 -23.47
CA VAL A 469 -1.43 -22.49 -23.76
C VAL A 469 -2.35 -23.64 -24.09
N LYS A 470 -2.55 -23.91 -25.40
CA LYS A 470 -3.28 -25.10 -25.84
C LYS A 470 -2.50 -26.37 -25.54
N LYS A 471 -3.09 -27.25 -24.76
CA LYS A 471 -2.54 -28.55 -24.37
C LYS A 471 -3.34 -29.66 -25.03
N LEU A 472 -2.66 -30.70 -25.51
CA LEU A 472 -3.30 -31.75 -26.34
C LEU A 472 -4.16 -32.74 -25.55
N LEU A 473 -4.26 -32.84 -24.32
CA LEU A 473 -5.04 -33.81 -23.52
C LEU A 473 -5.41 -33.28 -22.13
N VAL A 474 -5.12 -32.03 -21.86
CA VAL A 474 -5.35 -31.37 -20.56
C VAL A 474 -6.05 -30.05 -20.86
N PRO A 475 -6.92 -29.55 -19.97
CA PRO A 475 -7.57 -28.26 -20.15
C PRO A 475 -6.57 -27.16 -20.48
N ASP A 476 -6.92 -26.30 -21.42
CA ASP A 476 -6.10 -25.15 -21.77
C ASP A 476 -5.91 -24.27 -20.52
N ASP A 477 -4.67 -23.90 -20.23
CA ASP A 477 -4.39 -22.96 -19.16
C ASP A 477 -4.58 -21.54 -19.68
N GLN A 478 -5.70 -20.92 -19.32
CA GLN A 478 -5.86 -19.48 -19.43
C GLN A 478 -5.21 -18.83 -18.25
N SER A 479 -3.96 -18.43 -18.42
CA SER A 479 -3.24 -17.64 -17.44
C SER A 479 -3.01 -16.22 -17.97
N TYR A 480 -2.71 -15.30 -17.08
CA TYR A 480 -2.24 -13.98 -17.45
C TYR A 480 -0.88 -13.73 -16.84
N VAL A 481 -0.11 -12.90 -17.53
CA VAL A 481 1.12 -12.30 -17.01
C VAL A 481 0.87 -10.81 -16.91
N GLU A 482 1.37 -10.17 -15.88
CA GLU A 482 1.27 -8.72 -15.75
C GLU A 482 2.37 -8.04 -16.56
N GLU A 483 2.01 -6.95 -17.23
CA GLU A 483 3.00 -6.09 -17.88
C GLU A 483 4.03 -5.61 -16.85
N PRO A 484 5.32 -5.46 -17.24
CA PRO A 484 6.32 -4.90 -16.36
C PRO A 484 5.95 -3.48 -15.97
N PHE A 485 6.20 -3.13 -14.71
CA PHE A 485 5.95 -1.79 -14.21
C PHE A 485 6.97 -0.82 -14.80
N GLY A 486 6.56 0.43 -14.99
CA GLY A 486 7.49 1.52 -15.23
C GLY A 486 8.19 1.88 -13.91
N GLU A 487 9.12 1.05 -13.45
CA GLU A 487 9.94 1.39 -12.28
C GLU A 487 10.99 2.44 -12.65
N SER A 488 11.25 3.38 -11.73
CA SER A 488 12.33 4.33 -11.90
C SER A 488 13.66 3.66 -11.54
N PHE A 489 14.63 3.71 -12.44
CA PHE A 489 15.99 3.18 -12.19
C PHE A 489 16.82 4.07 -11.26
N PHE A 490 16.41 5.32 -11.06
CA PHE A 490 17.12 6.27 -10.23
C PHE A 490 16.30 6.61 -8.99
N PRO A 491 16.94 6.71 -7.79
CA PRO A 491 16.27 7.20 -6.62
C PRO A 491 15.72 8.60 -6.87
N SER A 492 14.41 8.75 -6.75
CA SER A 492 13.71 10.02 -6.82
C SER A 492 12.81 10.15 -5.59
N ALA A 493 12.27 11.33 -5.35
CA ALA A 493 11.22 11.50 -4.36
C ALA A 493 10.07 10.56 -4.70
N SER A 494 9.48 9.90 -3.69
CA SER A 494 8.35 8.98 -3.88
C SER A 494 7.21 9.68 -4.61
N VAL A 495 6.91 10.92 -4.18
CA VAL A 495 5.96 11.83 -4.83
C VAL A 495 6.67 13.14 -5.12
N GLY A 496 6.68 13.56 -6.38
CA GLY A 496 7.09 14.88 -6.82
C GLY A 496 5.88 15.74 -7.11
N TYR A 497 6.02 17.06 -6.98
CA TYR A 497 4.93 18.01 -7.23
C TYR A 497 5.23 18.85 -8.46
N SER A 498 4.31 18.87 -9.43
CA SER A 498 4.45 19.73 -10.60
C SER A 498 4.22 21.21 -10.29
N GLN A 499 3.49 21.50 -9.20
CA GLN A 499 3.24 22.87 -8.74
C GLN A 499 3.23 22.93 -7.23
N VAL A 500 3.96 23.90 -6.66
CA VAL A 500 3.92 24.25 -5.24
C VAL A 500 3.65 25.74 -5.11
N THR A 501 2.55 26.09 -4.43
CA THR A 501 2.21 27.49 -4.13
C THR A 501 2.62 27.81 -2.71
N VAL A 502 3.47 28.82 -2.55
CA VAL A 502 3.93 29.31 -1.25
C VAL A 502 3.24 30.64 -0.96
N LYS A 503 2.62 30.76 0.22
CA LYS A 503 1.98 31.97 0.71
C LYS A 503 2.52 32.32 2.08
N ASN A 504 2.63 33.61 2.39
CA ASN A 504 2.88 34.02 3.77
C ASN A 504 1.64 33.76 4.62
N ILE A 505 1.86 33.42 5.89
CA ILE A 505 0.78 33.19 6.86
C ILE A 505 0.01 34.49 7.04
N GLN A 506 -1.32 34.42 6.93
CA GLN A 506 -2.20 35.53 7.19
C GLN A 506 -2.30 35.77 8.69
N ARG A 507 -1.94 36.99 9.13
CA ARG A 507 -2.15 37.39 10.52
C ARG A 507 -3.64 37.62 10.77
N ALA A 508 -4.10 37.20 11.94
CA ALA A 508 -5.42 37.57 12.41
C ALA A 508 -5.48 39.13 12.51
N ASN A 509 -6.61 39.71 12.14
CA ASN A 509 -6.85 41.15 12.16
C ASN A 509 -6.09 42.01 11.12
N VAL A 510 -5.42 41.42 10.15
CA VAL A 510 -4.81 42.14 9.02
C VAL A 510 -5.63 41.87 7.76
N THR A 511 -6.30 42.91 7.24
CA THR A 511 -7.17 42.80 6.06
C THR A 511 -6.39 42.85 4.73
N ARG A 512 -5.20 43.45 4.73
CA ARG A 512 -4.34 43.56 3.54
C ARG A 512 -2.99 42.91 3.79
N HIS A 513 -2.67 41.87 3.01
CA HIS A 513 -1.33 41.29 2.95
C HIS A 513 -0.56 41.96 1.83
N ALA A 514 0.63 42.48 2.15
CA ALA A 514 1.53 43.09 1.18
C ALA A 514 2.20 42.06 0.25
N THR A 515 2.12 40.80 0.63
CA THR A 515 2.81 39.71 -0.07
C THR A 515 1.81 38.80 -0.77
N GLY A 516 1.94 38.66 -2.07
CA GLY A 516 1.19 37.70 -2.87
C GLY A 516 1.57 36.26 -2.58
N LYS A 517 1.31 35.41 -3.54
CA LYS A 517 1.77 34.02 -3.58
C LYS A 517 2.92 33.89 -4.57
N VAL A 518 3.82 32.95 -4.29
CA VAL A 518 4.83 32.48 -5.25
C VAL A 518 4.41 31.09 -5.69
N VAL A 519 4.36 30.85 -6.99
CA VAL A 519 4.07 29.55 -7.58
C VAL A 519 5.36 29.03 -8.19
N HIS A 520 5.77 27.86 -7.73
CA HIS A 520 6.89 27.13 -8.29
C HIS A 520 6.36 25.99 -9.14
N GLU A 521 6.86 25.84 -10.33
CA GLU A 521 6.51 24.77 -11.25
C GLU A 521 7.73 23.88 -11.51
N PHE A 522 7.51 22.57 -11.58
CA PHE A 522 8.57 21.58 -11.72
C PHE A 522 8.16 20.51 -12.72
N TYR A 523 9.13 19.99 -13.41
CA TYR A 523 8.97 18.74 -14.16
C TYR A 523 8.93 17.56 -13.20
N THR A 524 8.10 16.58 -13.52
CA THR A 524 7.91 15.36 -12.74
C THR A 524 8.08 14.12 -13.60
N SER A 525 7.93 12.94 -13.00
CA SER A 525 7.89 11.67 -13.74
C SER A 525 6.68 11.56 -14.69
N LYS A 526 5.71 12.46 -14.61
CA LYS A 526 4.64 12.57 -15.61
C LYS A 526 5.14 13.13 -16.93
N ASP A 527 6.05 14.10 -16.88
CA ASP A 527 6.62 14.75 -18.06
C ASP A 527 7.71 13.87 -18.69
N PHE A 528 8.44 13.13 -17.86
CA PHE A 528 9.49 12.20 -18.27
C PHE A 528 9.24 10.79 -17.68
N PRO A 529 8.20 10.07 -18.17
CA PRO A 529 7.90 8.74 -17.66
C PRO A 529 8.96 7.73 -18.09
N THR A 530 9.09 6.66 -17.32
CA THR A 530 9.89 5.50 -17.71
C THR A 530 9.25 4.82 -18.92
N ILE A 531 9.98 4.70 -20.01
CA ILE A 531 9.50 4.03 -21.21
C ILE A 531 9.98 2.58 -21.16
N THR A 532 9.03 1.65 -21.12
CA THR A 532 9.29 0.22 -21.20
C THR A 532 8.87 -0.32 -22.56
N LYS A 533 9.69 -1.17 -23.15
CA LYS A 533 9.34 -1.90 -24.37
C LYS A 533 9.25 -3.38 -24.04
N ARG A 534 8.13 -3.98 -24.41
CA ARG A 534 7.94 -5.42 -24.28
C ARG A 534 8.71 -6.13 -25.39
N THR A 535 9.48 -7.14 -25.01
CA THR A 535 10.04 -8.10 -25.97
C THR A 535 9.02 -9.21 -26.21
N ASP A 536 8.66 -9.45 -27.47
CA ASP A 536 7.79 -10.58 -27.80
C ASP A 536 8.51 -11.88 -27.52
N VAL A 537 8.05 -12.62 -26.53
CA VAL A 537 8.53 -13.97 -26.24
C VAL A 537 7.80 -14.91 -27.19
N LYS A 538 8.48 -15.36 -28.24
CA LYS A 538 7.99 -16.43 -29.11
C LYS A 538 8.32 -17.77 -28.45
N PHE A 539 7.30 -18.45 -27.95
CA PHE A 539 7.42 -19.84 -27.51
C PHE A 539 7.66 -20.71 -28.77
N ARG A 540 8.88 -21.08 -29.05
CA ARG A 540 9.15 -22.13 -30.03
C ARG A 540 9.09 -23.48 -29.29
N ARG A 541 8.23 -24.39 -29.76
CA ARG A 541 8.40 -25.82 -29.48
C ARG A 541 9.72 -26.24 -30.10
N GLY A 542 10.80 -26.19 -29.33
CA GLY A 542 12.09 -26.70 -29.74
C GLY A 542 12.13 -28.23 -29.59
N LYS A 543 12.99 -28.87 -30.35
CA LYS A 543 13.37 -30.30 -30.20
C LYS A 543 13.99 -30.64 -28.82
N ASP A 544 14.19 -29.62 -27.97
CA ASP A 544 14.93 -29.70 -26.71
C ASP A 544 13.98 -29.65 -25.50
N GLY A 545 12.97 -30.49 -25.47
CA GLY A 545 12.12 -30.73 -24.29
C GLY A 545 11.19 -29.60 -23.88
N PRO A 546 10.14 -29.89 -23.09
CA PRO A 546 9.23 -28.86 -22.58
C PRO A 546 9.93 -28.05 -21.51
N GLY A 547 10.26 -26.81 -21.81
CA GLY A 547 10.71 -25.86 -20.80
C GLY A 547 11.90 -24.96 -21.11
N SER A 548 12.51 -25.02 -22.30
CA SER A 548 13.59 -24.08 -22.59
C SER A 548 13.05 -22.74 -23.10
N LEU A 549 13.07 -21.74 -22.24
CA LEU A 549 12.98 -20.33 -22.59
C LEU A 549 14.30 -19.91 -23.25
N ARG A 550 14.30 -19.66 -24.57
CA ARG A 550 15.37 -18.90 -25.21
C ARG A 550 14.85 -17.49 -25.50
N SER A 551 15.40 -16.52 -24.79
CA SER A 551 15.33 -15.12 -25.20
C SER A 551 16.18 -14.95 -26.47
N LEU A 552 15.61 -14.29 -27.46
CA LEU A 552 16.37 -13.71 -28.56
C LEU A 552 16.80 -12.30 -28.18
#